data_25bfe0d9403aba5c99479d0a16df8b37
#
_entry.id   25bfe0d9403aba5c99479d0a16df8b37
#
_cell.length_a   1.000
_cell.length_b   1.000
_cell.length_c   1.000
_cell.angle_alpha   90.00
_cell.angle_beta   90.00
_cell.angle_gamma   90.00
#
_symmetry.space_group_name_H-M   'P 1'
#
loop_
_entity.id
_entity.type
_entity.pdbx_description
1 polymer ?
#
loop_
_entity_poly.entity_id
_entity_poly.type
_entity_poly.pdbx_seq_one_letter_code
_entity_poly.pdbx_strand_id
1 'polypeptide(L)'
;MRLRLWHADDGARIAYRETGTGPPLVLVHSAGLSHREFEPAVEDLAHRFRLILPDLPAHGDSEDRPRHPYTFDWLADVLAEFCVDVAGRRPLVGGHGLGGDLLVRAIERGRLRPGRLALLPCRLHRPPEHARAHRAWLRAARAAGLPGVDRVAGHTVKLAFRPERGTALTARGVPEAADLVRHAMADVGGNANLARSWARLARALAGTARREVLDLLPHLDFPVLLLWADEDRHHPLRGAEEALDLLPDAILRVLPGTGYLIAYDDPVGVARELVAFLG
;
A
#
# COMPACT_ATOMS: atom_id res chain seq x y z
N MET A 1 -19.80 -5.03 -1.45
CA MET A 1 -19.14 -3.98 -0.63
C MET A 1 -19.84 -2.64 -0.83
N ARG A 2 -20.01 -1.83 0.24
CA ARG A 2 -20.64 -0.51 0.22
C ARG A 2 -19.57 0.58 0.06
N LEU A 3 -19.73 1.47 -0.93
CA LEU A 3 -18.90 2.67 -1.09
C LEU A 3 -19.25 3.71 -0.02
N ARG A 4 -18.21 4.27 0.60
CA ARG A 4 -18.29 5.39 1.52
C ARG A 4 -17.24 6.45 1.21
N LEU A 5 -17.45 7.66 1.70
CA LEU A 5 -16.52 8.79 1.59
C LEU A 5 -16.18 9.30 2.98
N TRP A 6 -14.91 9.58 3.21
CA TRP A 6 -14.37 10.22 4.40
C TRP A 6 -13.61 11.49 4.00
N HIS A 7 -13.60 12.49 4.87
CA HIS A 7 -12.94 13.77 4.62
C HIS A 7 -12.01 14.08 5.77
N ALA A 8 -10.74 14.37 5.46
CA ALA A 8 -9.75 14.87 6.39
C ALA A 8 -9.99 16.35 6.73
N ASP A 9 -9.40 16.82 7.82
CA ASP A 9 -9.47 18.22 8.25
C ASP A 9 -8.91 19.18 7.20
N ASP A 10 -7.91 18.78 6.42
CA ASP A 10 -7.33 19.57 5.33
C ASP A 10 -8.16 19.54 4.03
N GLY A 11 -9.28 18.82 4.06
CA GLY A 11 -10.20 18.64 2.95
C GLY A 11 -9.79 17.56 1.96
N ALA A 12 -8.81 16.69 2.27
CA ALA A 12 -8.54 15.50 1.50
C ALA A 12 -9.73 14.52 1.62
N ARG A 13 -10.08 13.85 0.51
CA ARG A 13 -11.21 12.92 0.48
C ARG A 13 -10.72 11.53 0.14
N ILE A 14 -10.99 10.58 1.04
CA ILE A 14 -10.78 9.15 0.84
C ILE A 14 -12.10 8.46 0.53
N ALA A 15 -12.17 7.78 -0.60
CA ALA A 15 -13.20 6.79 -0.88
C ALA A 15 -12.77 5.44 -0.29
N TYR A 16 -13.70 4.70 0.29
CA TYR A 16 -13.41 3.37 0.81
C TYR A 16 -14.58 2.41 0.63
N ARG A 17 -14.28 1.14 0.58
CA ARG A 17 -15.25 0.07 0.57
C ARG A 17 -15.38 -0.53 1.95
N GLU A 18 -16.62 -0.84 2.34
CA GLU A 18 -16.91 -1.45 3.63
C GLU A 18 -17.83 -2.66 3.44
N THR A 19 -17.54 -3.74 4.17
CA THR A 19 -18.35 -4.95 4.20
C THR A 19 -18.08 -5.77 5.46
N GLY A 20 -18.98 -6.71 5.77
CA GLY A 20 -18.85 -7.57 6.94
C GLY A 20 -19.25 -6.89 8.26
N THR A 21 -19.15 -7.67 9.33
CA THR A 21 -19.45 -7.27 10.71
C THR A 21 -18.33 -7.78 11.62
N GLY A 22 -18.16 -7.16 12.79
CA GLY A 22 -17.11 -7.56 13.74
C GLY A 22 -16.08 -6.45 13.99
N PRO A 23 -14.90 -6.78 14.52
CA PRO A 23 -13.84 -5.81 14.76
C PRO A 23 -13.44 -5.11 13.44
N PRO A 24 -13.22 -3.78 13.46
CA PRO A 24 -12.81 -3.06 12.25
C PRO A 24 -11.37 -3.41 11.85
N LEU A 25 -11.21 -3.82 10.60
CA LEU A 25 -9.91 -4.09 9.96
C LEU A 25 -9.74 -3.18 8.74
N VAL A 26 -8.70 -2.36 8.75
CA VAL A 26 -8.31 -1.53 7.62
C VAL A 26 -7.20 -2.24 6.84
N LEU A 27 -7.40 -2.52 5.55
CA LEU A 27 -6.37 -3.02 4.64
C LEU A 27 -6.05 -2.00 3.56
N VAL A 28 -4.78 -1.59 3.50
CA VAL A 28 -4.30 -0.51 2.65
C VAL A 28 -3.50 -1.06 1.47
N HIS A 29 -3.93 -0.71 0.27
CA HIS A 29 -3.37 -1.19 -0.99
C HIS A 29 -2.00 -0.59 -1.34
N SER A 30 -1.33 -1.20 -2.31
CA SER A 30 -0.04 -0.77 -2.84
C SER A 30 -0.14 0.39 -3.84
N ALA A 31 1.01 1.00 -4.13
CA ALA A 31 1.11 2.10 -5.10
C ALA A 31 0.62 1.69 -6.48
N GLY A 32 -0.19 2.55 -7.09
CA GLY A 32 -0.70 2.32 -8.43
C GLY A 32 -1.86 1.34 -8.52
N LEU A 33 -2.40 0.91 -7.39
CA LEU A 33 -3.53 0.00 -7.28
C LEU A 33 -4.71 0.68 -6.56
N SER A 34 -5.66 -0.10 -6.05
CA SER A 34 -6.85 0.38 -5.35
C SER A 34 -7.33 -0.67 -4.34
N HIS A 35 -8.43 -0.39 -3.64
CA HIS A 35 -9.13 -1.36 -2.78
C HIS A 35 -9.31 -2.74 -3.42
N ARG A 36 -9.37 -2.81 -4.75
CA ARG A 36 -9.54 -4.06 -5.52
C ARG A 36 -8.39 -5.04 -5.36
N GLU A 37 -7.24 -4.58 -4.87
CA GLU A 37 -6.11 -5.46 -4.58
C GLU A 37 -6.46 -6.59 -3.60
N PHE A 38 -7.39 -6.32 -2.68
CA PHE A 38 -7.83 -7.29 -1.69
C PHE A 38 -9.16 -7.98 -2.04
N GLU A 39 -9.79 -7.62 -3.19
CA GLU A 39 -11.09 -8.20 -3.59
C GLU A 39 -11.13 -9.74 -3.54
N PRO A 40 -10.08 -10.47 -3.95
CA PRO A 40 -10.12 -11.94 -3.89
C PRO A 40 -10.26 -12.52 -2.48
N ALA A 41 -9.80 -11.80 -1.43
CA ALA A 41 -9.85 -12.25 -0.04
C ALA A 41 -11.04 -11.66 0.75
N VAL A 42 -11.86 -10.80 0.12
CA VAL A 42 -12.93 -10.04 0.82
C VAL A 42 -13.96 -10.96 1.46
N GLU A 43 -14.42 -11.98 0.75
CA GLU A 43 -15.48 -12.86 1.24
C GLU A 43 -15.07 -13.53 2.56
N ASP A 44 -13.89 -14.13 2.60
CA ASP A 44 -13.37 -14.83 3.77
C ASP A 44 -13.12 -13.87 4.94
N LEU A 45 -12.56 -12.68 4.68
CA LEU A 45 -12.28 -11.68 5.69
C LEU A 45 -13.56 -11.06 6.26
N ALA A 46 -14.58 -10.82 5.44
CA ALA A 46 -15.84 -10.21 5.85
C ALA A 46 -16.68 -11.09 6.78
N HIS A 47 -16.41 -12.39 6.85
CA HIS A 47 -17.02 -13.27 7.85
C HIS A 47 -16.53 -13.01 9.28
N ARG A 48 -15.37 -12.38 9.45
CA ARG A 48 -14.73 -12.17 10.77
C ARG A 48 -14.58 -10.70 11.14
N PHE A 49 -14.47 -9.81 10.15
CA PHE A 49 -14.17 -8.41 10.33
C PHE A 49 -15.21 -7.50 9.67
N ARG A 50 -15.39 -6.31 10.24
CA ARG A 50 -15.86 -5.17 9.49
C ARG A 50 -14.68 -4.67 8.65
N LEU A 51 -14.60 -5.18 7.43
CA LEU A 51 -13.50 -4.91 6.53
C LEU A 51 -13.64 -3.52 5.90
N ILE A 52 -12.57 -2.73 5.94
CA ILE A 52 -12.49 -1.35 5.46
C ILE A 52 -11.31 -1.26 4.49
N LEU A 53 -11.60 -0.99 3.24
CA LEU A 53 -10.63 -0.95 2.14
C LEU A 53 -10.59 0.47 1.56
N PRO A 54 -9.71 1.37 2.05
CA PRO A 54 -9.56 2.70 1.48
C PRO A 54 -8.84 2.67 0.13
N ASP A 55 -9.20 3.61 -0.74
CA ASP A 55 -8.34 4.04 -1.83
C ASP A 55 -7.47 5.20 -1.36
N LEU A 56 -6.15 5.08 -1.46
CA LEU A 56 -5.24 6.16 -1.09
C LEU A 56 -5.50 7.42 -1.96
N PRO A 57 -5.17 8.63 -1.48
CA PRO A 57 -5.27 9.83 -2.31
C PRO A 57 -4.59 9.65 -3.68
N ALA A 58 -5.24 10.11 -4.74
CA ALA A 58 -4.88 9.90 -6.14
C ALA A 58 -4.94 8.44 -6.64
N HIS A 59 -5.64 7.54 -5.93
CA HIS A 59 -5.86 6.16 -6.34
C HIS A 59 -7.38 5.85 -6.34
N GLY A 60 -7.79 4.89 -7.18
CA GLY A 60 -9.16 4.38 -7.22
C GLY A 60 -10.21 5.49 -7.29
N ASP A 61 -11.19 5.43 -6.40
CA ASP A 61 -12.30 6.40 -6.31
C ASP A 61 -11.99 7.59 -5.39
N SER A 62 -10.79 7.67 -4.80
CA SER A 62 -10.35 8.80 -3.98
C SER A 62 -10.02 10.02 -4.83
N GLU A 63 -9.95 11.18 -4.16
CA GLU A 63 -9.72 12.42 -4.90
C GLU A 63 -8.29 12.55 -5.43
N ASP A 64 -8.17 13.30 -6.52
CA ASP A 64 -6.94 13.56 -7.26
C ASP A 64 -6.55 15.05 -7.31
N ARG A 65 -6.96 15.86 -6.30
CA ARG A 65 -6.74 17.31 -6.30
C ARG A 65 -5.27 17.69 -6.29
N PRO A 66 -4.72 18.32 -7.36
CA PRO A 66 -3.30 18.64 -7.47
C PRO A 66 -2.76 19.64 -6.45
N ARG A 67 -3.64 20.32 -5.70
CA ARG A 67 -3.26 21.27 -4.65
C ARG A 67 -2.69 20.60 -3.40
N HIS A 68 -3.01 19.33 -3.16
CA HIS A 68 -2.44 18.59 -2.03
C HIS A 68 -0.95 18.33 -2.24
N PRO A 69 -0.17 18.28 -1.17
CA PRO A 69 1.29 18.17 -1.29
C PRO A 69 1.75 16.81 -1.82
N TYR A 70 0.99 15.72 -1.60
CA TYR A 70 1.34 14.35 -1.93
C TYR A 70 2.74 13.95 -1.46
N THR A 71 3.20 14.53 -0.34
CA THR A 71 4.41 14.08 0.32
C THR A 71 4.13 12.76 1.05
N PHE A 72 5.17 12.00 1.31
CA PHE A 72 5.04 10.73 2.03
C PHE A 72 4.45 10.94 3.44
N ASP A 73 4.92 11.99 4.13
CA ASP A 73 4.43 12.37 5.45
C ASP A 73 2.95 12.77 5.43
N TRP A 74 2.55 13.57 4.46
CA TRP A 74 1.15 13.97 4.30
C TRP A 74 0.23 12.77 4.05
N LEU A 75 0.64 11.83 3.18
CA LEU A 75 -0.12 10.61 2.93
C LEU A 75 -0.24 9.76 4.20
N ALA A 76 0.84 9.66 4.97
CA ALA A 76 0.84 8.92 6.24
C ALA A 76 -0.08 9.57 7.28
N ASP A 77 -0.06 10.91 7.39
CA ASP A 77 -0.91 11.67 8.31
C ASP A 77 -2.40 11.52 7.95
N VAL A 78 -2.77 11.67 6.67
CA VAL A 78 -4.15 11.47 6.16
C VAL A 78 -4.63 10.04 6.39
N LEU A 79 -3.77 9.05 6.14
CA LEU A 79 -4.10 7.65 6.39
C LEU A 79 -4.30 7.37 7.88
N ALA A 80 -3.47 7.94 8.75
CA ALA A 80 -3.60 7.77 10.19
C ALA A 80 -4.91 8.34 10.73
N GLU A 81 -5.26 9.57 10.31
CA GLU A 81 -6.52 10.23 10.65
C GLU A 81 -7.72 9.38 10.20
N PHE A 82 -7.70 8.92 8.95
CA PHE A 82 -8.70 7.99 8.42
C PHE A 82 -8.84 6.73 9.28
N CYS A 83 -7.73 6.07 9.61
CA CYS A 83 -7.76 4.84 10.41
C CYS A 83 -8.36 5.08 11.80
N VAL A 84 -8.01 6.17 12.45
CA VAL A 84 -8.52 6.52 13.78
C VAL A 84 -10.01 6.84 13.75
N ASP A 85 -10.45 7.63 12.77
CA ASP A 85 -11.85 8.06 12.68
C ASP A 85 -12.78 6.92 12.30
N VAL A 86 -12.36 6.07 11.35
CA VAL A 86 -13.24 5.02 10.80
C VAL A 86 -13.14 3.72 11.58
N ALA A 87 -11.98 3.40 12.14
CA ALA A 87 -11.74 2.13 12.82
C ALA A 87 -11.42 2.25 14.32
N GLY A 88 -11.33 3.48 14.86
CA GLY A 88 -11.11 3.75 16.28
C GLY A 88 -9.65 3.94 16.68
N ARG A 89 -9.42 4.25 17.95
CA ARG A 89 -8.10 4.71 18.45
C ARG A 89 -6.97 3.67 18.40
N ARG A 90 -7.30 2.39 18.42
CA ARG A 90 -6.36 1.26 18.31
C ARG A 90 -6.85 0.27 17.23
N PRO A 91 -6.86 0.69 15.97
CA PRO A 91 -7.40 -0.12 14.89
C PRO A 91 -6.56 -1.37 14.65
N LEU A 92 -7.19 -2.41 14.08
CA LEU A 92 -6.48 -3.46 13.39
C LEU A 92 -6.15 -2.94 11.99
N VAL A 93 -4.88 -2.97 11.61
CA VAL A 93 -4.46 -2.45 10.30
C VAL A 93 -3.54 -3.42 9.59
N GLY A 94 -3.68 -3.47 8.29
CA GLY A 94 -2.74 -4.16 7.42
C GLY A 94 -2.45 -3.32 6.18
N GLY A 95 -1.26 -3.51 5.59
CA GLY A 95 -0.90 -2.78 4.39
C GLY A 95 0.09 -3.54 3.52
N HIS A 96 -0.10 -3.38 2.20
CA HIS A 96 0.78 -3.95 1.19
C HIS A 96 1.53 -2.83 0.46
N GLY A 97 2.80 -3.07 0.12
CA GLY A 97 3.63 -2.12 -0.60
C GLY A 97 3.61 -0.72 0.00
N LEU A 98 3.11 0.27 -0.76
CA LEU A 98 2.96 1.64 -0.28
C LEU A 98 2.06 1.74 0.97
N GLY A 99 0.98 0.96 1.03
CA GLY A 99 0.09 0.95 2.20
C GLY A 99 0.82 0.53 3.47
N GLY A 100 1.64 -0.51 3.41
CA GLY A 100 2.51 -0.93 4.52
C GLY A 100 3.51 0.16 4.91
N ASP A 101 4.21 0.73 3.91
CA ASP A 101 5.18 1.81 4.12
C ASP A 101 4.55 3.04 4.81
N LEU A 102 3.31 3.41 4.40
CA LEU A 102 2.61 4.55 4.99
C LEU A 102 2.12 4.29 6.42
N LEU A 103 1.65 3.06 6.72
CA LEU A 103 1.29 2.67 8.08
C LEU A 103 2.50 2.75 9.01
N VAL A 104 3.65 2.22 8.60
CA VAL A 104 4.89 2.31 9.39
C VAL A 104 5.30 3.78 9.58
N ARG A 105 5.20 4.62 8.54
CA ARG A 105 5.51 6.06 8.67
C ARG A 105 4.55 6.79 9.60
N ALA A 106 3.26 6.47 9.56
CA ALA A 106 2.25 7.04 10.46
C ALA A 106 2.54 6.69 11.94
N ILE A 107 2.99 5.46 12.19
CA ILE A 107 3.40 4.98 13.50
C ILE A 107 4.67 5.71 13.97
N GLU A 108 5.69 5.80 13.14
CA GLU A 108 6.94 6.53 13.42
C GLU A 108 6.69 8.00 13.80
N ARG A 109 5.74 8.64 13.12
CA ARG A 109 5.34 10.02 13.40
C ARG A 109 4.46 10.17 14.64
N GLY A 110 4.12 9.07 15.33
CA GLY A 110 3.22 9.07 16.49
C GLY A 110 1.77 9.40 16.14
N ARG A 111 1.37 9.30 14.85
CA ARG A 111 0.02 9.60 14.37
C ARG A 111 -0.92 8.40 14.46
N LEU A 112 -0.37 7.19 14.43
CA LEU A 112 -1.12 5.94 14.50
C LEU A 112 -0.51 5.02 15.55
N ARG A 113 -1.35 4.43 16.40
CA ARG A 113 -0.98 3.36 17.32
C ARG A 113 -1.97 2.20 17.16
N PRO A 114 -1.69 1.22 16.31
CA PRO A 114 -2.59 0.11 16.05
C PRO A 114 -2.70 -0.81 17.26
N GLY A 115 -3.79 -1.59 17.32
CA GLY A 115 -3.90 -2.72 18.24
C GLY A 115 -3.02 -3.89 17.79
N ARG A 116 -3.03 -4.18 16.48
CA ARG A 116 -2.16 -5.14 15.78
C ARG A 116 -1.86 -4.61 14.36
N LEU A 117 -0.69 -4.94 13.84
CA LEU A 117 -0.22 -4.53 12.51
C LEU A 117 0.09 -5.75 11.66
N ALA A 118 -0.49 -5.84 10.45
CA ALA A 118 -0.09 -6.83 9.45
C ALA A 118 0.63 -6.13 8.29
N LEU A 119 1.89 -6.48 8.05
CA LEU A 119 2.66 -6.01 6.91
C LEU A 119 2.73 -7.13 5.86
N LEU A 120 2.09 -6.88 4.73
CA LEU A 120 2.25 -7.67 3.52
C LEU A 120 3.48 -7.15 2.77
N PRO A 121 3.98 -7.81 1.70
CA PRO A 121 5.24 -7.43 1.09
C PRO A 121 5.39 -5.93 0.90
N CYS A 122 6.27 -5.30 1.65
CA CYS A 122 6.53 -3.87 1.66
C CYS A 122 8.02 -3.58 1.86
N ARG A 123 8.43 -2.31 1.90
CA ARG A 123 9.85 -1.94 1.86
C ARG A 123 10.52 -2.02 3.23
N LEU A 124 10.75 -3.23 3.75
CA LEU A 124 11.53 -3.49 4.97
C LEU A 124 13.02 -3.77 4.70
N HIS A 125 13.44 -3.89 3.43
CA HIS A 125 14.82 -4.15 3.05
C HIS A 125 15.57 -2.88 2.63
N ARG A 126 16.87 -2.84 2.85
CA ARG A 126 17.72 -1.77 2.32
C ARG A 126 17.87 -1.95 0.81
N PRO A 127 17.55 -0.93 -0.02
CA PRO A 127 17.88 -1.02 -1.43
C PRO A 127 19.38 -1.08 -1.58
N PRO A 128 19.91 -1.77 -2.60
CA PRO A 128 21.32 -1.70 -2.90
C PRO A 128 21.70 -0.24 -3.14
N GLU A 129 22.61 0.30 -2.30
CA GLU A 129 23.00 1.73 -2.24
C GLU A 129 23.50 2.29 -3.58
N HIS A 130 23.83 1.43 -4.52
CA HIS A 130 24.48 1.78 -5.78
C HIS A 130 23.76 1.31 -7.05
N ALA A 131 22.51 0.85 -6.98
CA ALA A 131 21.82 0.41 -8.18
C ALA A 131 21.66 1.59 -9.17
N ARG A 132 22.28 1.47 -10.34
CA ARG A 132 22.18 2.48 -11.42
C ARG A 132 20.72 2.74 -11.80
N ALA A 133 19.90 1.68 -11.80
CA ALA A 133 18.47 1.76 -12.05
C ALA A 133 17.73 2.61 -11.00
N HIS A 134 18.04 2.46 -9.71
CA HIS A 134 17.45 3.27 -8.65
C HIS A 134 17.81 4.76 -8.79
N ARG A 135 19.08 5.09 -9.08
CA ARG A 135 19.49 6.48 -9.32
C ARG A 135 18.82 7.07 -10.57
N ALA A 136 18.68 6.29 -11.65
CA ALA A 136 17.97 6.71 -12.86
C ALA A 136 16.49 6.98 -12.55
N TRP A 137 15.83 6.11 -11.80
CA TRP A 137 14.45 6.30 -11.35
C TRP A 137 14.27 7.54 -10.48
N LEU A 138 15.17 7.79 -9.51
CA LEU A 138 15.15 9.02 -8.70
C LEU A 138 15.27 10.29 -9.55
N ARG A 139 16.14 10.29 -10.58
CA ARG A 139 16.29 11.42 -11.51
C ARG A 139 15.03 11.61 -12.35
N ALA A 140 14.46 10.54 -12.88
CA ALA A 140 13.23 10.56 -13.65
C ALA A 140 12.04 11.08 -12.82
N ALA A 141 11.89 10.60 -11.58
CA ALA A 141 10.84 11.05 -10.65
C ALA A 141 10.98 12.52 -10.27
N ARG A 142 12.22 13.03 -10.08
CA ARG A 142 12.47 14.46 -9.88
C ARG A 142 12.13 15.29 -11.11
N ALA A 143 12.49 14.82 -12.31
CA ALA A 143 12.17 15.50 -13.55
C ALA A 143 10.66 15.52 -13.84
N ALA A 144 9.93 14.45 -13.50
CA ALA A 144 8.47 14.37 -13.65
C ALA A 144 7.70 15.47 -12.87
N GLY A 145 8.33 16.06 -11.86
CA GLY A 145 7.74 17.17 -11.10
C GLY A 145 7.98 18.56 -11.69
N LEU A 146 8.66 18.70 -12.81
CA LEU A 146 8.87 20.00 -13.47
C LEU A 146 7.60 20.42 -14.22
N PRO A 147 7.27 21.75 -14.26
CA PRO A 147 6.12 22.24 -15.01
C PRO A 147 6.18 21.83 -16.50
N GLY A 148 5.10 21.23 -16.99
CA GLY A 148 4.99 20.76 -18.37
C GLY A 148 5.49 19.32 -18.60
N VAL A 149 6.37 18.79 -17.74
CA VAL A 149 6.82 17.40 -17.79
C VAL A 149 5.78 16.47 -17.16
N ASP A 150 4.97 16.98 -16.25
CA ASP A 150 3.89 16.26 -15.56
C ASP A 150 2.85 15.63 -16.53
N ARG A 151 2.56 16.30 -17.65
CA ARG A 151 1.65 15.75 -18.69
C ARG A 151 2.27 14.57 -19.43
N VAL A 152 3.56 14.67 -19.74
CA VAL A 152 4.32 13.58 -20.39
C VAL A 152 4.51 12.42 -19.40
N ALA A 153 4.76 12.74 -18.13
CA ALA A 153 4.90 11.73 -17.06
C ALA A 153 3.63 10.89 -16.88
N GLY A 154 2.43 11.48 -16.97
CA GLY A 154 1.17 10.73 -16.91
C GLY A 154 1.04 9.72 -18.04
N HIS A 155 1.45 10.08 -19.26
CA HIS A 155 1.47 9.15 -20.40
C HIS A 155 2.52 8.03 -20.23
N THR A 156 3.70 8.35 -19.70
CA THR A 156 4.74 7.34 -19.44
C THR A 156 4.35 6.40 -18.32
N VAL A 157 3.64 6.87 -17.30
CA VAL A 157 3.07 6.01 -16.23
C VAL A 157 2.08 5.02 -16.83
N LYS A 158 1.16 5.47 -17.69
CA LYS A 158 0.19 4.58 -18.36
C LYS A 158 0.89 3.52 -19.22
N LEU A 159 1.95 3.87 -19.94
CA LEU A 159 2.76 2.92 -20.70
C LEU A 159 3.54 1.96 -19.81
N ALA A 160 3.95 2.43 -18.64
CA ALA A 160 4.66 1.61 -17.65
C ALA A 160 3.74 0.62 -16.92
N PHE A 161 2.49 0.97 -16.69
CA PHE A 161 1.50 0.13 -16.01
C PHE A 161 0.47 -0.46 -17.00
N ARG A 162 0.96 -1.25 -17.96
CA ARG A 162 0.09 -1.99 -18.87
C ARG A 162 -0.65 -3.11 -18.10
N PRO A 163 -1.89 -3.47 -18.52
CA PRO A 163 -2.67 -4.54 -17.86
C PRO A 163 -1.91 -5.87 -17.71
N GLU A 164 -1.11 -6.23 -18.71
CA GLU A 164 -0.31 -7.47 -18.71
C GLU A 164 0.70 -7.52 -17.55
N ARG A 165 1.09 -6.37 -17.00
CA ARG A 165 1.92 -6.32 -15.79
C ARG A 165 1.21 -6.81 -14.56
N GLY A 166 -0.13 -6.66 -14.48
CA GLY A 166 -0.91 -7.24 -13.39
C GLY A 166 -0.67 -8.75 -13.29
N THR A 167 -0.82 -9.45 -14.40
CA THR A 167 -0.54 -10.90 -14.46
C THR A 167 0.93 -11.20 -14.12
N ALA A 168 1.87 -10.38 -14.58
CA ALA A 168 3.30 -10.56 -14.30
C ALA A 168 3.71 -10.24 -12.84
N LEU A 169 2.84 -9.59 -12.07
CA LEU A 169 3.04 -9.35 -10.64
C LEU A 169 2.55 -10.53 -9.76
N THR A 170 1.89 -11.51 -10.35
CA THR A 170 1.52 -12.77 -9.71
C THR A 170 2.53 -13.85 -10.05
N ALA A 171 2.81 -14.76 -9.13
CA ALA A 171 3.66 -15.93 -9.39
C ALA A 171 2.94 -16.97 -10.25
N ARG A 172 1.61 -17.08 -10.07
CA ARG A 172 0.77 -18.08 -10.75
C ARG A 172 0.19 -17.61 -12.08
N GLY A 173 0.51 -16.40 -12.52
CA GLY A 173 0.01 -15.85 -13.79
C GLY A 173 -1.50 -15.61 -13.80
N VAL A 174 -2.07 -15.11 -12.70
CA VAL A 174 -3.52 -14.89 -12.51
C VAL A 174 -4.06 -13.83 -13.48
N PRO A 175 -4.95 -14.18 -14.42
CA PRO A 175 -5.43 -13.25 -15.46
C PRO A 175 -6.21 -12.06 -14.89
N GLU A 176 -6.95 -12.26 -13.79
CA GLU A 176 -7.77 -11.25 -13.12
C GLU A 176 -6.94 -10.07 -12.58
N ALA A 177 -5.66 -10.31 -12.31
CA ALA A 177 -4.71 -9.25 -11.92
C ALA A 177 -4.47 -8.22 -13.03
N ALA A 178 -4.69 -8.57 -14.31
CA ALA A 178 -4.67 -7.61 -15.41
C ALA A 178 -5.83 -6.61 -15.32
N ASP A 179 -7.01 -7.05 -14.84
CA ASP A 179 -8.17 -6.18 -14.65
C ASP A 179 -7.96 -5.20 -13.50
N LEU A 180 -7.28 -5.62 -12.43
CA LEU A 180 -6.87 -4.73 -11.34
C LEU A 180 -6.04 -3.55 -11.89
N VAL A 181 -4.98 -3.83 -12.66
CA VAL A 181 -4.12 -2.78 -13.23
C VAL A 181 -4.88 -1.94 -14.25
N ARG A 182 -5.73 -2.54 -15.08
CA ARG A 182 -6.56 -1.82 -16.06
C ARG A 182 -7.46 -0.78 -15.39
N HIS A 183 -8.14 -1.15 -14.31
CA HIS A 183 -8.99 -0.24 -13.54
C HIS A 183 -8.20 0.86 -12.85
N ALA A 184 -7.11 0.50 -12.17
CA ALA A 184 -6.26 1.46 -11.47
C ALA A 184 -5.68 2.54 -12.40
N MET A 185 -5.43 2.19 -13.68
CA MET A 185 -4.83 3.08 -14.68
C MET A 185 -5.83 3.70 -15.65
N ALA A 186 -7.13 3.39 -15.54
CA ALA A 186 -8.13 3.82 -16.52
C ALA A 186 -8.11 5.33 -16.78
N ASP A 187 -8.03 6.13 -15.74
CA ASP A 187 -8.16 7.59 -15.81
C ASP A 187 -6.80 8.33 -15.89
N VAL A 188 -5.68 7.66 -15.60
CA VAL A 188 -4.36 8.33 -15.51
C VAL A 188 -3.97 9.03 -16.82
N GLY A 189 -4.30 8.46 -17.97
CA GLY A 189 -3.96 9.05 -19.26
C GLY A 189 -4.94 10.13 -19.77
N GLY A 190 -6.16 10.19 -19.24
CA GLY A 190 -7.21 11.13 -19.64
C GLY A 190 -7.39 12.31 -18.69
N ASN A 191 -6.92 12.18 -17.44
CA ASN A 191 -7.08 13.16 -16.38
C ASN A 191 -5.74 13.86 -16.06
N ALA A 192 -5.59 15.12 -16.50
CA ALA A 192 -4.38 15.90 -16.27
C ALA A 192 -4.12 16.19 -14.77
N ASN A 193 -5.15 16.27 -13.94
CA ASN A 193 -4.99 16.46 -12.50
C ASN A 193 -4.43 15.20 -11.84
N LEU A 194 -4.97 14.05 -12.19
CA LEU A 194 -4.50 12.76 -11.72
C LEU A 194 -3.03 12.54 -12.12
N ALA A 195 -2.67 12.83 -13.37
CA ALA A 195 -1.30 12.75 -13.85
C ALA A 195 -0.33 13.63 -13.05
N ARG A 196 -0.73 14.85 -12.67
CA ARG A 196 0.06 15.74 -11.81
C ARG A 196 0.20 15.22 -10.38
N SER A 197 -0.88 14.70 -9.82
CA SER A 197 -0.87 14.11 -8.47
C SER A 197 0.07 12.89 -8.44
N TRP A 198 0.02 12.05 -9.46
CA TRP A 198 0.93 10.92 -9.61
C TRP A 198 2.40 11.32 -9.78
N ALA A 199 2.68 12.38 -10.54
CA ALA A 199 4.04 12.88 -10.68
C ALA A 199 4.59 13.40 -9.33
N ARG A 200 3.75 14.03 -8.50
CA ARG A 200 4.13 14.45 -7.13
C ARG A 200 4.36 13.26 -6.23
N LEU A 201 3.45 12.27 -6.25
CA LEU A 201 3.57 11.03 -5.50
C LEU A 201 4.85 10.28 -5.86
N ALA A 202 5.15 10.11 -7.16
CA ALA A 202 6.36 9.44 -7.61
C ALA A 202 7.63 10.12 -7.09
N ARG A 203 7.62 11.46 -7.03
CA ARG A 203 8.73 12.25 -6.45
C ARG A 203 8.86 12.05 -4.95
N ALA A 204 7.74 12.02 -4.22
CA ALA A 204 7.71 11.80 -2.78
C ALA A 204 8.25 10.40 -2.42
N LEU A 205 7.81 9.37 -3.15
CA LEU A 205 8.26 8.00 -2.97
C LEU A 205 9.76 7.81 -3.22
N ALA A 206 10.32 8.63 -4.12
CA ALA A 206 11.75 8.61 -4.43
C ALA A 206 12.64 9.14 -3.30
N GLY A 207 12.10 9.97 -2.43
CA GLY A 207 12.85 10.69 -1.38
C GLY A 207 12.80 10.06 0.02
N THR A 208 12.04 8.98 0.22
CA THR A 208 11.90 8.35 1.54
C THR A 208 13.16 7.60 1.95
N ALA A 209 13.78 8.04 3.04
CA ALA A 209 14.92 7.37 3.64
C ALA A 209 14.45 6.11 4.40
N ARG A 210 15.14 4.98 4.19
CA ARG A 210 14.74 3.68 4.76
C ARG A 210 15.48 3.32 6.04
N ARG A 211 16.53 4.05 6.38
CA ARG A 211 17.24 3.86 7.64
C ARG A 211 16.31 4.00 8.83
N GLU A 212 15.41 4.98 8.73
CA GLU A 212 14.46 5.33 9.78
C GLU A 212 13.48 4.18 10.09
N VAL A 213 13.04 3.40 9.07
CA VAL A 213 12.12 2.26 9.28
C VAL A 213 12.75 1.16 10.11
N LEU A 214 13.98 0.75 9.79
CA LEU A 214 14.67 -0.31 10.54
C LEU A 214 15.00 0.13 11.98
N ASP A 215 15.30 1.41 12.17
CA ASP A 215 15.59 1.99 13.48
C ASP A 215 14.31 2.08 14.36
N LEU A 216 13.13 2.11 13.74
CA LEU A 216 11.83 2.12 14.42
C LEU A 216 11.42 0.73 14.92
N LEU A 217 11.70 -0.33 14.16
CA LEU A 217 11.17 -1.68 14.41
C LEU A 217 11.39 -2.18 15.85
N PRO A 218 12.56 -1.96 16.49
CA PRO A 218 12.79 -2.36 17.88
C PRO A 218 11.91 -1.65 18.92
N HIS A 219 11.27 -0.56 18.55
CA HIS A 219 10.45 0.27 19.44
C HIS A 219 8.95 0.05 19.28
N LEU A 220 8.52 -0.88 18.40
CA LEU A 220 7.10 -1.22 18.26
C LEU A 220 6.64 -2.08 19.45
N ASP A 221 5.68 -1.58 20.21
CA ASP A 221 5.17 -2.19 21.45
C ASP A 221 3.81 -2.88 21.27
N PHE A 222 3.51 -3.36 20.07
CA PHE A 222 2.30 -4.08 19.70
C PHE A 222 2.63 -5.24 18.75
N PRO A 223 1.76 -6.27 18.68
CA PRO A 223 2.00 -7.43 17.84
C PRO A 223 2.05 -7.10 16.35
N VAL A 224 3.03 -7.67 15.62
CA VAL A 224 3.23 -7.49 14.18
C VAL A 224 3.21 -8.84 13.46
N LEU A 225 2.42 -8.93 12.39
CA LEU A 225 2.50 -10.01 11.41
C LEU A 225 3.30 -9.54 10.20
N LEU A 226 4.33 -10.26 9.83
CA LEU A 226 4.97 -10.20 8.53
C LEU A 226 4.41 -11.33 7.68
N LEU A 227 3.50 -11.02 6.74
CA LEU A 227 2.90 -11.99 5.82
C LEU A 227 3.55 -11.83 4.46
N TRP A 228 4.42 -12.75 4.07
CA TRP A 228 5.31 -12.57 2.92
C TRP A 228 5.07 -13.56 1.80
N ALA A 229 5.51 -13.18 0.61
CA ALA A 229 5.50 -13.96 -0.62
C ALA A 229 6.92 -14.44 -0.93
N ASP A 230 7.10 -15.72 -1.25
CA ASP A 230 8.44 -16.29 -1.52
C ASP A 230 8.97 -15.97 -2.92
N GLU A 231 8.08 -15.68 -3.88
CA GLU A 231 8.46 -15.35 -5.26
C GLU A 231 8.36 -13.85 -5.59
N ASP A 232 8.15 -12.98 -4.56
CA ASP A 232 8.15 -11.54 -4.79
C ASP A 232 9.57 -11.00 -5.05
N ARG A 233 9.80 -10.54 -6.28
CA ARG A 233 11.06 -9.94 -6.72
C ARG A 233 11.23 -8.48 -6.29
N HIS A 234 10.16 -7.82 -5.83
CA HIS A 234 10.17 -6.42 -5.41
C HIS A 234 10.50 -6.27 -3.92
N HIS A 235 10.03 -7.23 -3.12
CA HIS A 235 10.23 -7.25 -1.66
C HIS A 235 10.78 -8.61 -1.23
N PRO A 236 12.09 -8.83 -1.37
CA PRO A 236 12.73 -10.11 -1.06
C PRO A 236 12.43 -10.58 0.37
N LEU A 237 12.17 -11.87 0.53
CA LEU A 237 11.89 -12.51 1.83
C LEU A 237 12.94 -12.17 2.89
N ARG A 238 14.22 -12.09 2.50
CA ARG A 238 15.30 -11.69 3.39
C ARG A 238 15.04 -10.37 4.13
N GLY A 239 14.32 -9.42 3.49
CA GLY A 239 13.98 -8.16 4.16
C GLY A 239 12.98 -8.34 5.30
N ALA A 240 12.06 -9.30 5.19
CA ALA A 240 11.15 -9.67 6.27
C ALA A 240 11.88 -10.44 7.38
N GLU A 241 12.82 -11.31 7.03
CA GLU A 241 13.65 -12.03 7.99
C GLU A 241 14.51 -11.07 8.83
N GLU A 242 15.18 -10.11 8.18
CA GLU A 242 15.94 -9.05 8.86
C GLU A 242 15.04 -8.18 9.77
N ALA A 243 13.82 -7.90 9.35
CA ALA A 243 12.85 -7.14 10.15
C ALA A 243 12.32 -7.95 11.34
N LEU A 244 12.13 -9.26 11.18
CA LEU A 244 11.70 -10.16 12.26
C LEU A 244 12.70 -10.15 13.42
N ASP A 245 13.99 -10.15 13.11
CA ASP A 245 15.07 -10.10 14.13
C ASP A 245 15.07 -8.80 14.94
N LEU A 246 14.48 -7.73 14.41
CA LEU A 246 14.42 -6.41 15.05
C LEU A 246 13.13 -6.17 15.81
N LEU A 247 12.05 -6.88 15.48
CA LEU A 247 10.72 -6.67 16.07
C LEU A 247 10.58 -7.42 17.39
N PRO A 248 10.17 -6.74 18.50
CA PRO A 248 10.02 -7.37 19.82
C PRO A 248 8.91 -8.43 19.91
N ASP A 249 7.80 -8.21 19.19
CA ASP A 249 6.62 -9.09 19.18
C ASP A 249 6.13 -9.26 17.74
N ALA A 250 6.72 -10.20 17.02
CA ALA A 250 6.37 -10.43 15.64
C ALA A 250 6.37 -11.92 15.25
N ILE A 251 5.59 -12.22 14.23
CA ILE A 251 5.61 -13.51 13.55
C ILE A 251 5.76 -13.32 12.04
N LEU A 252 6.59 -14.17 11.42
CA LEU A 252 6.70 -14.26 9.97
C LEU A 252 5.89 -15.45 9.47
N ARG A 253 5.06 -15.20 8.46
CA ARG A 253 4.35 -16.22 7.67
C ARG A 253 4.70 -16.03 6.21
N VAL A 254 5.05 -17.10 5.54
CA VAL A 254 5.40 -17.10 4.12
C VAL A 254 4.39 -17.94 3.37
N LEU A 255 3.77 -17.36 2.34
CA LEU A 255 2.86 -18.08 1.44
C LEU A 255 3.65 -18.59 0.24
N PRO A 256 3.75 -19.93 0.07
CA PRO A 256 4.56 -20.50 -0.99
C PRO A 256 3.93 -20.34 -2.37
N GLY A 257 4.76 -20.10 -3.39
CA GLY A 257 4.33 -19.92 -4.78
C GLY A 257 3.48 -18.66 -4.96
N THR A 258 3.76 -17.60 -4.22
CA THR A 258 3.08 -16.31 -4.34
C THR A 258 4.05 -15.20 -4.71
N GLY A 259 3.60 -14.29 -5.58
CA GLY A 259 4.35 -13.12 -6.02
C GLY A 259 3.92 -11.83 -5.32
N TYR A 260 4.19 -10.70 -5.98
CA TYR A 260 3.86 -9.38 -5.44
C TYR A 260 2.36 -9.24 -5.09
N LEU A 261 1.46 -9.66 -6.00
CA LEU A 261 0.01 -9.61 -5.74
C LEU A 261 -0.45 -10.85 -4.97
N ILE A 262 0.04 -10.97 -3.74
CA ILE A 262 -0.15 -12.11 -2.85
C ILE A 262 -1.64 -12.50 -2.67
N ALA A 263 -2.56 -11.52 -2.61
CA ALA A 263 -4.00 -11.75 -2.47
C ALA A 263 -4.65 -12.29 -3.75
N TYR A 264 -4.01 -12.16 -4.91
CA TYR A 264 -4.45 -12.78 -6.16
C TYR A 264 -3.89 -14.18 -6.32
N ASP A 265 -2.67 -14.42 -5.86
CA ASP A 265 -2.05 -15.75 -5.93
C ASP A 265 -2.66 -16.73 -4.91
N ASP A 266 -2.85 -16.30 -3.66
CA ASP A 266 -3.42 -17.15 -2.60
C ASP A 266 -4.37 -16.35 -1.68
N PRO A 267 -5.58 -16.01 -2.15
CA PRO A 267 -6.55 -15.26 -1.36
C PRO A 267 -6.97 -15.96 -0.06
N VAL A 268 -7.12 -17.29 -0.10
CA VAL A 268 -7.49 -18.09 1.06
C VAL A 268 -6.36 -18.12 2.09
N GLY A 269 -5.12 -18.27 1.64
CA GLY A 269 -3.95 -18.19 2.50
C GLY A 269 -3.82 -16.83 3.18
N VAL A 270 -3.96 -15.75 2.42
CA VAL A 270 -3.96 -14.38 2.96
C VAL A 270 -5.05 -14.19 4.02
N ALA A 271 -6.29 -14.58 3.71
CA ALA A 271 -7.40 -14.46 4.64
C ALA A 271 -7.17 -15.29 5.91
N ARG A 272 -6.71 -16.54 5.77
CA ARG A 272 -6.42 -17.44 6.90
C ARG A 272 -5.38 -16.84 7.85
N GLU A 273 -4.24 -16.35 7.33
CA GLU A 273 -3.18 -15.81 8.17
C GLU A 273 -3.61 -14.48 8.84
N LEU A 274 -4.32 -13.61 8.10
CA LEU A 274 -4.86 -12.37 8.68
C LEU A 274 -5.91 -12.67 9.77
N VAL A 275 -6.81 -13.62 9.56
CA VAL A 275 -7.80 -14.02 10.56
C VAL A 275 -7.12 -14.63 11.78
N ALA A 276 -6.15 -15.52 11.61
CA ALA A 276 -5.43 -16.17 12.70
C ALA A 276 -4.68 -15.16 13.59
N PHE A 277 -4.14 -14.10 12.98
CA PHE A 277 -3.35 -13.12 13.71
C PHE A 277 -4.18 -11.95 14.26
N LEU A 278 -5.14 -11.43 13.48
CA LEU A 278 -5.90 -10.21 13.82
C LEU A 278 -7.21 -10.52 14.56
N GLY A 279 -7.71 -11.75 14.45
CA GLY A 279 -8.98 -12.20 15.04
C GLY A 279 -8.99 -12.51 16.53
#